data_a1e1ffa7dbc498cfc6281a0dee116c7c
#
_entry.id   a1e1ffa7dbc498cfc6281a0dee116c7c
#
_cell.length_a   1.000
_cell.length_b   1.000
_cell.length_c   1.000
_cell.angle_alpha   90.00
_cell.angle_beta   90.00
_cell.angle_gamma   90.00
#
_symmetry.space_group_name_H-M   'P 1'
#
loop_
_entity.id
_entity.type
_entity.pdbx_description
1 polymer ?
#
loop_
_entity_poly.entity_id
_entity_poly.type
_entity_poly.pdbx_seq_one_letter_code
_entity_poly.pdbx_strand_id
1 'polypeptide(L)'
;MKVTKELIRELYKKYNRMYFNNELSMCDCHYIKLDKCTYGRYTNKEDSDGTVHGKIWITNDVDWTEEVLREVIVHEMIHHYVKSIEGKNEYLFFKHGLRFRKKMHQLNKDFNLGITISSCPLKKKSKKD
;
A
#
# COMPACT_ATOMS: atom_id res chain seq x y z
N MET A 1 1.27 -11.16 -16.00
CA MET A 1 1.04 -9.71 -16.17
C MET A 1 2.36 -8.99 -16.09
N LYS A 2 2.48 -7.93 -16.84
CA LYS A 2 3.72 -7.17 -16.84
C LYS A 2 3.56 -5.93 -15.97
N VAL A 3 4.32 -5.88 -14.90
CA VAL A 3 4.25 -4.76 -13.97
C VAL A 3 5.37 -3.78 -14.27
N THR A 4 5.04 -2.52 -14.22
CA THR A 4 6.02 -1.44 -14.40
C THR A 4 5.70 -0.37 -13.36
N LYS A 5 6.62 0.54 -13.17
CA LYS A 5 6.40 1.68 -12.30
C LYS A 5 5.18 2.49 -12.78
N GLU A 6 5.05 2.65 -14.08
CA GLU A 6 3.92 3.40 -14.66
C GLU A 6 2.60 2.71 -14.38
N LEU A 7 2.57 1.38 -14.46
CA LEU A 7 1.36 0.66 -14.14
C LEU A 7 0.97 0.86 -12.69
N ILE A 8 1.95 0.81 -11.78
CA ILE A 8 1.67 1.01 -10.37
C ILE A 8 1.10 2.41 -10.13
N ARG A 9 1.64 3.42 -10.81
CA ARG A 9 1.11 4.78 -10.68
C ARG A 9 -0.34 4.86 -11.16
N GLU A 10 -0.65 4.21 -12.28
CA GLU A 10 -2.02 4.22 -12.80
C GLU A 10 -2.97 3.46 -11.87
N LEU A 11 -2.50 2.35 -11.31
CA LEU A 11 -3.33 1.61 -10.36
C LEU A 11 -3.57 2.40 -9.08
N TYR A 12 -2.55 3.12 -8.62
CA TYR A 12 -2.71 3.99 -7.45
C TYR A 12 -3.85 5.00 -7.71
N LYS A 13 -3.83 5.66 -8.87
CA LYS A 13 -4.86 6.64 -9.19
C LYS A 13 -6.24 5.98 -9.24
N LYS A 14 -6.31 4.81 -9.85
CA LYS A 14 -7.57 4.09 -9.96
C LYS A 14 -8.11 3.71 -8.59
N TYR A 15 -7.25 3.18 -7.73
CA TYR A 15 -7.69 2.74 -6.39
C TYR A 15 -8.02 3.93 -5.49
N ASN A 16 -7.35 5.06 -5.69
CA ASN A 16 -7.68 6.27 -4.96
C ASN A 16 -9.12 6.69 -5.26
N ARG A 17 -9.49 6.64 -6.54
CA ARG A 17 -10.87 6.95 -6.93
C ARG A 17 -11.85 5.92 -6.39
N MET A 18 -11.49 4.65 -6.48
CA MET A 18 -12.43 3.58 -6.13
C MET A 18 -12.62 3.40 -4.63
N TYR A 19 -11.54 3.55 -3.86
CA TYR A 19 -11.57 3.14 -2.46
C TYR A 19 -11.34 4.26 -1.48
N PHE A 20 -10.86 5.41 -1.91
CA PHE A 20 -10.49 6.50 -1.01
C PHE A 20 -11.14 7.83 -1.38
N ASN A 21 -12.20 7.78 -2.18
CA ASN A 21 -12.92 8.99 -2.60
C ASN A 21 -11.99 10.05 -3.21
N ASN A 22 -10.91 9.60 -3.81
CA ASN A 22 -9.93 10.47 -4.46
C ASN A 22 -9.30 11.45 -3.47
N GLU A 23 -9.25 11.08 -2.20
CA GLU A 23 -8.75 11.98 -1.16
C GLU A 23 -7.25 11.95 -0.96
N LEU A 24 -6.58 10.90 -1.41
CA LEU A 24 -5.16 10.78 -1.16
C LEU A 24 -4.36 11.60 -2.16
N SER A 25 -3.31 12.27 -1.66
CA SER A 25 -2.37 12.89 -2.56
C SER A 25 -1.55 11.78 -3.22
N MET A 26 -0.95 12.09 -4.36
CA MET A 26 -0.16 11.09 -5.09
C MET A 26 1.10 10.76 -4.32
N CYS A 27 1.41 9.47 -4.25
CA CYS A 27 2.67 9.00 -3.70
C CYS A 27 3.64 8.73 -4.83
N ASP A 28 4.93 8.87 -4.56
CA ASP A 28 5.94 8.41 -5.49
C ASP A 28 5.90 6.89 -5.48
N CYS A 29 5.86 6.29 -6.64
CA CYS A 29 5.79 4.84 -6.75
C CYS A 29 7.11 4.29 -7.28
N HIS A 30 7.59 3.22 -6.66
CA HIS A 30 8.84 2.60 -7.02
C HIS A 30 8.63 1.11 -7.22
N TYR A 31 9.29 0.56 -8.21
CA TYR A 31 9.18 -0.86 -8.52
C TYR A 31 10.60 -1.40 -8.59
N ILE A 32 11.08 -1.96 -7.49
CA ILE A 32 12.45 -2.45 -7.39
C ILE A 32 12.45 -3.68 -6.50
N LYS A 33 13.57 -4.37 -6.44
CA LYS A 33 13.67 -5.53 -5.57
C LYS A 33 13.74 -5.06 -4.12
N LEU A 34 12.87 -5.61 -3.28
CA LEU A 34 12.86 -5.31 -1.86
C LEU A 34 13.46 -6.49 -1.09
N ASP A 35 13.56 -6.34 0.23
CA ASP A 35 14.10 -7.38 1.08
C ASP A 35 13.25 -8.63 0.96
N LYS A 36 13.87 -9.79 1.26
CA LYS A 36 13.17 -11.02 1.28
C LYS A 36 11.93 -10.92 2.12
N CYS A 37 10.87 -11.44 1.67
CA CYS A 37 9.58 -11.42 2.37
C CYS A 37 8.92 -10.06 2.47
N THR A 38 9.41 -9.07 1.76
CA THR A 38 8.77 -7.75 1.72
C THR A 38 8.17 -7.57 0.33
N TYR A 39 6.84 -7.47 0.26
CA TYR A 39 6.14 -7.28 -1.01
C TYR A 39 5.91 -5.81 -1.29
N GLY A 40 5.69 -5.02 -0.26
CA GLY A 40 5.49 -3.58 -0.41
C GLY A 40 6.00 -2.84 0.80
N ARG A 41 6.16 -1.54 0.65
CA ARG A 41 6.65 -0.68 1.73
C ARG A 41 6.09 0.72 1.53
N TYR A 42 5.83 1.39 2.63
CA TYR A 42 5.39 2.78 2.61
C TYR A 42 6.31 3.60 3.51
N THR A 43 6.73 4.76 3.01
CA THR A 43 7.45 5.73 3.82
C THR A 43 6.87 7.10 3.54
N ASN A 44 7.11 8.05 4.42
CA ASN A 44 6.65 9.40 4.19
C ASN A 44 7.60 10.41 4.80
N LYS A 45 7.42 11.65 4.38
CA LYS A 45 8.17 12.77 4.88
C LYS A 45 7.19 13.91 5.02
N GLU A 46 7.26 14.62 6.13
CA GLU A 46 6.32 15.71 6.39
C GLU A 46 7.07 17.03 6.33
N ASP A 47 6.55 17.98 5.56
CA ASP A 47 7.15 19.30 5.46
C ASP A 47 6.81 20.14 6.68
N SER A 48 7.48 21.28 6.80
CA SER A 48 7.22 22.19 7.91
C SER A 48 5.79 22.70 7.93
N ASP A 49 5.12 22.72 6.78
CA ASP A 49 3.73 23.17 6.71
C ASP A 49 2.73 22.03 6.90
N GLY A 50 3.21 20.84 7.22
CA GLY A 50 2.33 19.71 7.47
C GLY A 50 1.99 18.86 6.26
N THR A 51 2.51 19.22 5.08
CA THR A 51 2.24 18.42 3.88
C THR A 51 2.98 17.10 3.97
N VAL A 52 2.27 16.01 3.74
CA VAL A 52 2.84 14.67 3.81
C VAL A 52 3.16 14.18 2.41
N HIS A 53 4.43 13.82 2.18
CA HIS A 53 4.87 13.27 0.92
C HIS A 53 5.12 11.78 1.09
N GLY A 54 4.30 10.96 0.46
CA GLY A 54 4.40 9.51 0.62
C GLY A 54 5.15 8.85 -0.51
N LYS A 55 5.74 7.70 -0.20
CA LYS A 55 6.40 6.85 -1.20
C LYS A 55 5.91 5.43 -1.00
N ILE A 56 5.60 4.77 -2.08
CA ILE A 56 5.19 3.38 -2.07
C ILE A 56 6.18 2.59 -2.91
N TRP A 57 6.69 1.51 -2.35
CA TRP A 57 7.60 0.61 -3.05
C TRP A 57 6.94 -0.74 -3.20
N ILE A 58 7.00 -1.31 -4.40
CA ILE A 58 6.48 -2.65 -4.69
C ILE A 58 7.67 -3.47 -5.19
N THR A 59 7.80 -4.67 -4.69
CA THR A 59 8.93 -5.51 -5.09
C THR A 59 8.75 -6.02 -6.50
N ASN A 60 9.84 -6.12 -7.24
CA ASN A 60 9.80 -6.69 -8.58
C ASN A 60 10.20 -8.17 -8.59
N ASP A 61 10.20 -8.80 -7.43
CA ASP A 61 10.73 -10.15 -7.23
C ASP A 61 9.58 -11.13 -6.98
N VAL A 62 8.43 -10.86 -7.55
CA VAL A 62 7.22 -11.65 -7.37
C VAL A 62 6.49 -11.76 -8.70
N ASP A 63 5.88 -12.90 -8.94
CA ASP A 63 4.99 -13.06 -10.08
C ASP A 63 3.64 -12.50 -9.70
N TRP A 64 3.42 -11.24 -10.02
CA TRP A 64 2.21 -10.54 -9.60
C TRP A 64 0.98 -10.97 -10.39
N THR A 65 -0.12 -11.19 -9.70
CA THR A 65 -1.44 -11.19 -10.33
C THR A 65 -2.08 -9.85 -10.02
N GLU A 66 -3.07 -9.48 -10.80
CA GLU A 66 -3.72 -8.19 -10.59
C GLU A 66 -4.34 -8.10 -9.20
N GLU A 67 -4.96 -9.19 -8.75
CA GLU A 67 -5.61 -9.19 -7.45
C GLU A 67 -4.62 -8.99 -6.31
N VAL A 68 -3.51 -9.71 -6.33
CA VAL A 68 -2.52 -9.60 -5.26
C VAL A 68 -1.83 -8.26 -5.31
N LEU A 69 -1.54 -7.77 -6.51
CA LEU A 69 -0.92 -6.45 -6.64
C LEU A 69 -1.84 -5.37 -6.09
N ARG A 70 -3.16 -5.48 -6.37
CA ARG A 70 -4.13 -4.55 -5.83
C ARG A 70 -4.10 -4.55 -4.31
N GLU A 71 -4.08 -5.74 -3.71
CA GLU A 71 -4.13 -5.82 -2.27
C GLU A 71 -2.88 -5.25 -1.62
N VAL A 72 -1.73 -5.43 -2.22
CA VAL A 72 -0.51 -4.87 -1.68
C VAL A 72 -0.49 -3.35 -1.85
N ILE A 73 -0.88 -2.86 -3.02
CA ILE A 73 -0.89 -1.40 -3.24
C ILE A 73 -1.86 -0.74 -2.27
N VAL A 74 -3.08 -1.29 -2.14
CA VAL A 74 -4.08 -0.69 -1.25
C VAL A 74 -3.62 -0.76 0.20
N HIS A 75 -2.94 -1.84 0.60
CA HIS A 75 -2.36 -1.94 1.93
C HIS A 75 -1.45 -0.74 2.21
N GLU A 76 -0.56 -0.42 1.28
CA GLU A 76 0.35 0.71 1.47
C GLU A 76 -0.41 2.04 1.42
N MET A 77 -1.47 2.12 0.61
CA MET A 77 -2.28 3.32 0.56
C MET A 77 -3.01 3.58 1.87
N ILE A 78 -3.36 2.53 2.61
CA ILE A 78 -3.98 2.69 3.92
C ILE A 78 -3.00 3.38 4.88
N HIS A 79 -1.71 3.03 4.82
CA HIS A 79 -0.71 3.72 5.64
C HIS A 79 -0.70 5.22 5.31
N HIS A 80 -0.77 5.55 4.02
CA HIS A 80 -0.77 6.95 3.61
C HIS A 80 -2.05 7.65 4.09
N TYR A 81 -3.17 6.95 4.03
CA TYR A 81 -4.45 7.49 4.50
C TYR A 81 -4.38 7.83 5.99
N VAL A 82 -3.89 6.91 6.81
CA VAL A 82 -3.81 7.14 8.24
C VAL A 82 -2.89 8.33 8.55
N LYS A 83 -1.77 8.42 7.85
CA LYS A 83 -0.82 9.50 8.10
C LYS A 83 -1.32 10.83 7.55
N SER A 84 -1.77 10.87 6.30
CA SER A 84 -2.04 12.14 5.63
C SER A 84 -3.46 12.64 5.84
N ILE A 85 -4.45 11.76 5.90
CA ILE A 85 -5.84 12.17 6.06
C ILE A 85 -6.22 12.21 7.53
N GLU A 86 -5.89 11.18 8.30
CA GLU A 86 -6.24 11.15 9.71
C GLU A 86 -5.19 11.83 10.59
N GLY A 87 -4.03 12.11 10.04
CA GLY A 87 -3.00 12.85 10.76
C GLY A 87 -2.40 12.10 11.92
N LYS A 88 -2.34 10.77 11.85
CA LYS A 88 -1.84 9.96 12.96
C LYS A 88 -0.53 9.29 12.60
N ASN A 89 0.35 9.19 13.58
CA ASN A 89 1.65 8.57 13.39
C ASN A 89 1.68 7.15 13.94
N GLU A 90 0.61 6.37 13.67
CA GLU A 90 0.56 5.00 14.17
C GLU A 90 1.75 4.18 13.72
N TYR A 91 2.22 4.44 12.51
CA TYR A 91 3.31 3.66 11.94
C TYR A 91 4.58 3.74 12.78
N LEU A 92 4.77 4.81 13.56
CA LEU A 92 5.94 4.94 14.42
C LEU A 92 5.90 3.95 15.59
N PHE A 93 4.72 3.65 16.10
CA PHE A 93 4.56 2.79 17.26
C PHE A 93 4.06 1.42 16.91
N PHE A 94 3.10 1.35 15.99
CA PHE A 94 2.52 0.10 15.56
C PHE A 94 2.37 0.18 14.05
N LYS A 95 2.99 -0.71 13.33
CA LYS A 95 2.87 -0.70 11.87
C LYS A 95 1.42 -0.79 11.44
N HIS A 96 0.63 -1.57 12.17
CA HIS A 96 -0.77 -1.78 11.81
C HIS A 96 -1.62 -1.60 13.05
N GLY A 97 -1.74 -0.33 13.48
CA GLY A 97 -2.50 0.01 14.66
C GLY A 97 -3.99 0.00 14.42
N LEU A 98 -4.74 0.55 15.38
CA LEU A 98 -6.20 0.52 15.32
C LEU A 98 -6.76 1.25 14.11
N ARG A 99 -6.18 2.38 13.74
CA ARG A 99 -6.68 3.15 12.61
C ARG A 99 -6.46 2.44 11.30
N PHE A 100 -5.28 1.82 11.14
CA PHE A 100 -5.01 1.02 9.96
C PHE A 100 -6.02 -0.12 9.86
N ARG A 101 -6.21 -0.85 10.96
CA ARG A 101 -7.11 -2.01 10.97
C ARG A 101 -8.55 -1.61 10.71
N LYS A 102 -8.97 -0.47 11.25
CA LYS A 102 -10.33 0.00 11.03
C LYS A 102 -10.56 0.32 9.57
N LYS A 103 -9.62 1.04 8.94
CA LYS A 103 -9.76 1.38 7.53
C LYS A 103 -9.70 0.13 6.67
N MET A 104 -8.81 -0.79 6.99
CA MET A 104 -8.68 -2.05 6.27
C MET A 104 -9.99 -2.83 6.31
N HIS A 105 -10.59 -2.97 7.49
CA HIS A 105 -11.83 -3.72 7.62
C HIS A 105 -12.97 -3.04 6.89
N GLN A 106 -13.00 -1.71 6.93
CA GLN A 106 -14.04 -0.97 6.22
C GLN A 106 -13.95 -1.21 4.71
N LEU A 107 -12.72 -1.16 4.16
CA LEU A 107 -12.54 -1.39 2.73
C LEU A 107 -12.86 -2.83 2.33
N ASN A 108 -12.43 -3.78 3.16
CA ASN A 108 -12.70 -5.19 2.87
C ASN A 108 -14.19 -5.46 2.86
N LYS A 109 -14.93 -4.87 3.80
CA LYS A 109 -16.36 -5.06 3.88
C LYS A 109 -17.08 -4.39 2.73
N ASP A 110 -16.75 -3.13 2.48
CA ASP A 110 -17.50 -2.34 1.51
C ASP A 110 -17.22 -2.73 0.07
N PHE A 111 -16.03 -3.24 -0.21
CA PHE A 111 -15.61 -3.53 -1.58
C PHE A 111 -15.22 -4.98 -1.80
N ASN A 112 -15.46 -5.82 -0.80
CA ASN A 112 -15.14 -7.25 -0.91
C ASN A 112 -13.68 -7.49 -1.27
N LEU A 113 -12.79 -6.82 -0.55
CA LEU A 113 -11.35 -6.97 -0.76
C LEU A 113 -10.76 -7.92 0.27
N GLY A 114 -9.55 -8.37 0.02
CA GLY A 114 -8.83 -9.25 0.92
C GLY A 114 -7.57 -8.63 1.49
N ILE A 115 -7.63 -7.33 1.84
CA ILE A 115 -6.46 -6.64 2.38
C ILE A 115 -6.13 -7.22 3.75
N THR A 116 -4.86 -7.51 3.99
CA THR A 116 -4.42 -8.06 5.27
C THR A 116 -3.43 -7.12 5.93
N ILE A 117 -3.11 -7.39 7.19
CA ILE A 117 -2.14 -6.57 7.91
C ILE A 117 -0.71 -6.90 7.47
N SER A 118 -0.52 -7.97 6.73
CA SER A 118 0.79 -8.34 6.22
C SER A 118 0.94 -7.82 4.80
N SER A 119 2.10 -7.28 4.48
CA SER A 119 2.37 -6.92 3.09
C SER A 119 2.91 -8.12 2.31
N CYS A 120 2.87 -9.30 2.90
CA CYS A 120 3.22 -10.55 2.23
C CYS A 120 2.00 -11.45 2.20
N PRO A 121 1.01 -11.15 1.38
CA PRO A 121 -0.24 -11.90 1.37
C PRO A 121 -0.07 -13.32 0.84
N LEU A 122 1.03 -13.57 0.13
CA LEU A 122 1.31 -14.90 -0.38
C LEU A 122 2.60 -15.39 0.18
N LYS A 123 2.74 -16.73 0.25
CA LYS A 123 3.99 -17.27 0.58
C LYS A 123 4.81 -17.15 -0.63
N LYS A 124 6.03 -16.78 -0.49
CA LYS A 124 6.91 -16.70 -1.63
C LYS A 124 7.06 -18.05 -2.15
N LYS A 125 6.95 -18.20 -3.38
CA LYS A 125 7.04 -19.43 -3.93
C LYS A 125 8.31 -19.83 -3.72
N SER A 126 8.77 -19.76 -3.35
CA SER A 126 9.77 -20.21 -3.05
C SER A 126 10.40 -20.75 -3.39
N LYS A 127 10.86 -20.83 -3.13
CA LYS A 127 11.63 -21.33 -3.18
C LYS A 127 11.62 -22.57 -3.39
N LYS A 128 11.19 -23.19 -3.08
CA LYS A 128 11.10 -24.41 -3.12
C LYS A 128 10.72 -24.78 -4.16
N ASP A 129 10.31 -24.28 -4.56
CA ASP A 129 9.84 -24.77 -5.55
C ASP A 129 10.48 -24.38 -6.54
#